data_9a02606887c1cc69b754de5f687a275c
#
_entry.id   9a02606887c1cc69b754de5f687a275c
#
_cell.length_a   1.000
_cell.length_b   1.000
_cell.length_c   1.000
_cell.angle_alpha   90.00
_cell.angle_beta   90.00
_cell.angle_gamma   90.00
#
_symmetry.space_group_name_H-M   'P 1'
#
loop_
_entity.id
_entity.type
_entity.pdbx_description
1 polymer ?
#
loop_
_entity_poly.entity_id
_entity_poly.type
_entity_poly.pdbx_seq_one_letter_code
_entity_poly.pdbx_strand_id
1 'polypeptide(L)'
;MNRNINSIKYISEETKMLILNEKDEFTSDKLKQFILELNIKFPHIVYAQAKLESHNFKSRIFRENHNLFGMKVARKRPTTNKGEQYNHAYFDSWKDCVVDYAFYQAAYLSDLKTEHEYLEYLKLNYAEDGKYIQKVKQLSRLPW
;
A
#
# COMPACT_ATOMS: atom_id res chain seq x y z
N MET A 1 -12.13 -6.67 21.06
CA MET A 1 -12.23 -6.94 19.63
C MET A 1 -13.63 -7.28 19.18
N ASN A 2 -14.34 -8.13 19.92
CA ASN A 2 -15.72 -8.49 19.58
C ASN A 2 -16.72 -7.33 19.69
N ARG A 3 -16.38 -6.28 20.42
CA ARG A 3 -17.22 -5.09 20.55
C ARG A 3 -17.51 -4.42 19.23
N ASN A 4 -16.51 -4.31 18.35
CA ASN A 4 -16.67 -3.65 17.06
C ASN A 4 -17.60 -4.41 16.13
N ILE A 5 -17.51 -5.74 16.17
CA ILE A 5 -18.36 -6.62 15.37
C ILE A 5 -19.82 -6.50 15.85
N ASN A 6 -20.03 -6.49 17.16
CA ASN A 6 -21.37 -6.36 17.73
C ASN A 6 -22.00 -5.01 17.43
N SER A 7 -21.22 -3.92 17.49
CA SER A 7 -21.68 -2.58 17.14
C SER A 7 -22.12 -2.49 15.68
N ILE A 8 -21.40 -3.13 14.78
CA ILE A 8 -21.71 -3.14 13.35
C ILE A 8 -23.06 -3.78 13.07
N LYS A 9 -23.48 -4.79 13.85
CA LYS A 9 -24.76 -5.47 13.67
C LYS A 9 -25.97 -4.55 13.84
N TYR A 10 -25.83 -3.46 14.58
CA TYR A 10 -26.94 -2.54 14.86
C TYR A 10 -26.97 -1.34 13.91
N ILE A 11 -26.07 -1.27 12.95
CA ILE A 11 -26.03 -0.22 11.94
C ILE A 11 -26.83 -0.71 10.72
N SER A 12 -27.64 0.16 10.11
CA SER A 12 -28.40 -0.18 8.91
C SER A 12 -27.46 -0.53 7.74
N GLU A 13 -27.94 -1.34 6.80
CA GLU A 13 -27.16 -1.68 5.60
C GLU A 13 -26.82 -0.45 4.76
N GLU A 14 -27.74 0.52 4.66
CA GLU A 14 -27.46 1.78 3.95
C GLU A 14 -26.31 2.55 4.60
N THR A 15 -26.33 2.66 5.94
CA THR A 15 -25.27 3.34 6.69
C THR A 15 -23.94 2.61 6.51
N LYS A 16 -23.95 1.27 6.55
CA LYS A 16 -22.74 0.48 6.29
C LYS A 16 -22.18 0.75 4.91
N MET A 17 -23.00 0.80 3.89
CA MET A 17 -22.57 1.08 2.52
C MET A 17 -21.99 2.47 2.39
N LEU A 18 -22.61 3.47 3.01
CA LEU A 18 -22.10 4.84 3.00
C LEU A 18 -20.74 4.94 3.68
N ILE A 19 -20.57 4.28 4.82
CA ILE A 19 -19.29 4.25 5.54
C ILE A 19 -18.22 3.58 4.70
N LEU A 20 -18.52 2.45 4.07
CA LEU A 20 -17.59 1.72 3.22
C LEU A 20 -17.19 2.55 2.00
N ASN A 21 -18.15 3.13 1.31
CA ASN A 21 -17.91 3.96 0.13
C ASN A 21 -17.04 5.17 0.47
N GLU A 22 -17.35 5.84 1.56
CA GLU A 22 -16.56 6.99 2.02
C GLU A 22 -15.14 6.59 2.39
N LYS A 23 -14.98 5.46 3.10
CA LYS A 23 -13.66 4.98 3.53
C LYS A 23 -12.81 4.45 2.39
N ASP A 24 -13.45 3.89 1.37
CA ASP A 24 -12.74 3.24 0.26
C ASP A 24 -12.42 4.20 -0.87
N GLU A 25 -13.00 5.40 -0.87
CA GLU A 25 -12.61 6.40 -1.84
C GLU A 25 -11.14 6.78 -1.66
N PHE A 26 -10.39 6.68 -2.75
CA PHE A 26 -8.96 6.96 -2.69
C PHE A 26 -8.68 8.46 -2.64
N THR A 27 -7.84 8.87 -1.69
CA THR A 27 -7.14 10.15 -1.72
C THR A 27 -5.72 9.94 -1.22
N SER A 28 -4.80 10.82 -1.62
CA SER A 28 -3.43 10.74 -1.14
C SER A 28 -3.34 10.92 0.38
N ASP A 29 -4.17 11.76 0.95
CA ASP A 29 -4.21 11.96 2.40
C ASP A 29 -4.71 10.72 3.13
N LYS A 30 -5.73 10.07 2.60
CA LYS A 30 -6.23 8.80 3.17
C LYS A 30 -5.16 7.70 3.07
N LEU A 31 -4.41 7.66 2.00
CA LEU A 31 -3.29 6.71 1.87
C LEU A 31 -2.24 6.94 2.94
N LYS A 32 -1.81 8.17 3.14
CA LYS A 32 -0.85 8.52 4.19
C LYS A 32 -1.34 8.08 5.56
N GLN A 33 -2.59 8.40 5.87
CA GLN A 33 -3.20 8.05 7.14
C GLN A 33 -3.27 6.53 7.32
N PHE A 34 -3.66 5.79 6.29
CA PHE A 34 -3.80 4.35 6.37
C PHE A 34 -2.43 3.66 6.56
N ILE A 35 -1.40 4.16 5.89
CA ILE A 35 -0.02 3.69 6.09
C ILE A 35 0.39 3.83 7.56
N LEU A 36 0.06 4.96 8.18
CA LEU A 36 0.36 5.19 9.60
C LEU A 36 -0.47 4.30 10.51
N GLU A 37 -1.75 4.13 10.22
CA GLU A 37 -2.66 3.27 11.02
C GLU A 37 -2.20 1.81 11.05
N LEU A 38 -1.63 1.32 9.96
CA LEU A 38 -1.12 -0.05 9.87
C LEU A 38 0.27 -0.21 10.47
N ASN A 39 0.86 0.85 10.99
CA ASN A 39 2.24 0.84 11.51
C ASN A 39 3.26 0.34 10.48
N ILE A 40 3.04 0.67 9.22
CA ILE A 40 4.00 0.34 8.18
C ILE A 40 5.30 1.10 8.44
N LYS A 41 6.43 0.40 8.42
CA LYS A 41 7.74 0.99 8.69
C LYS A 41 8.16 1.91 7.54
N PHE A 42 8.87 2.97 7.90
CA PHE A 42 9.38 3.95 6.94
C PHE A 42 8.25 4.54 6.07
N PRO A 43 7.21 5.09 6.73
CA PRO A 43 5.98 5.47 6.02
C PRO A 43 6.19 6.49 4.91
N HIS A 44 7.12 7.43 5.09
CA HIS A 44 7.41 8.43 4.05
C HIS A 44 8.01 7.80 2.81
N ILE A 45 8.88 6.80 2.99
CA ILE A 45 9.48 6.07 1.88
C ILE A 45 8.42 5.22 1.17
N VAL A 46 7.58 4.53 1.94
CA VAL A 46 6.52 3.68 1.38
C VAL A 46 5.51 4.53 0.59
N TYR A 47 5.12 5.68 1.10
CA TYR A 47 4.26 6.59 0.36
C TYR A 47 4.91 7.08 -0.94
N ALA A 48 6.20 7.41 -0.88
CA ALA A 48 6.94 7.83 -2.07
C ALA A 48 6.97 6.72 -3.14
N GLN A 49 7.16 5.47 -2.70
CA GLN A 49 7.11 4.32 -3.61
C GLN A 49 5.74 4.20 -4.27
N ALA A 50 4.67 4.27 -3.48
CA ALA A 50 3.30 4.18 -4.01
C ALA A 50 3.07 5.24 -5.09
N LYS A 51 3.49 6.46 -4.82
CA LYS A 51 3.32 7.58 -5.75
C LYS A 51 4.10 7.37 -7.04
N LEU A 52 5.33 6.89 -6.96
CA LEU A 52 6.16 6.62 -8.14
C LEU A 52 5.66 5.42 -8.93
N GLU A 53 5.40 4.30 -8.27
CA GLU A 53 4.99 3.06 -8.93
C GLU A 53 3.62 3.19 -9.60
N SER A 54 2.75 4.02 -9.06
CA SER A 54 1.42 4.25 -9.63
C SER A 54 1.39 5.42 -10.61
N HIS A 55 2.54 5.98 -10.97
CA HIS A 55 2.63 7.18 -11.82
C HIS A 55 1.73 8.30 -11.29
N ASN A 56 1.96 8.68 -10.06
CA ASN A 56 1.20 9.70 -9.36
C ASN A 56 -0.30 9.34 -9.28
N PHE A 57 -0.57 8.06 -8.99
CA PHE A 57 -1.92 7.50 -8.81
C PHE A 57 -2.77 7.52 -10.10
N LYS A 58 -2.13 7.48 -11.25
CA LYS A 58 -2.81 7.56 -12.56
C LYS A 58 -2.63 6.32 -13.42
N SER A 59 -1.78 5.38 -13.04
CA SER A 59 -1.48 4.21 -13.87
C SER A 59 -2.70 3.31 -14.06
N ARG A 60 -2.70 2.56 -15.15
CA ARG A 60 -3.72 1.55 -15.43
C ARG A 60 -3.73 0.48 -14.33
N ILE A 61 -2.55 0.06 -13.88
CA ILE A 61 -2.43 -0.98 -12.86
C ILE A 61 -3.06 -0.50 -11.54
N PHE A 62 -2.85 0.75 -11.15
CA PHE A 62 -3.54 1.28 -9.97
C PHE A 62 -5.05 1.36 -10.19
N ARG A 63 -5.48 1.93 -11.30
CA ARG A 63 -6.92 2.17 -11.54
C ARG A 63 -7.71 0.87 -11.69
N GLU A 64 -7.16 -0.14 -12.34
CA GLU A 64 -7.89 -1.38 -12.64
C GLU A 64 -7.58 -2.52 -11.69
N ASN A 65 -6.36 -2.60 -11.14
CA ASN A 65 -5.98 -3.65 -10.18
C ASN A 65 -5.98 -3.16 -8.72
N HIS A 66 -6.23 -1.88 -8.48
CA HIS A 66 -6.07 -1.27 -7.14
C HIS A 66 -4.66 -1.46 -6.59
N ASN A 67 -3.68 -1.57 -7.45
CA ASN A 67 -2.31 -1.94 -7.11
C ASN A 67 -1.41 -0.70 -7.13
N LEU A 68 -1.05 -0.22 -5.94
CA LEU A 68 -0.27 1.00 -5.73
C LEU A 68 1.23 0.81 -5.92
N PHE A 69 1.72 -0.42 -5.74
CA PHE A 69 3.17 -0.68 -5.63
C PHE A 69 3.74 -1.51 -6.78
N GLY A 70 2.92 -1.80 -7.80
CA GLY A 70 3.37 -2.67 -8.89
C GLY A 70 3.63 -4.10 -8.45
N MET A 71 2.95 -4.56 -7.42
CA MET A 71 3.21 -5.87 -6.82
C MET A 71 2.77 -7.01 -7.72
N LYS A 72 3.58 -8.07 -7.70
CA LYS A 72 3.20 -9.34 -8.32
C LYS A 72 2.43 -10.19 -7.32
N VAL A 73 1.80 -11.26 -7.80
CA VAL A 73 1.06 -12.18 -6.95
C VAL A 73 1.99 -12.83 -5.93
N ALA A 74 1.64 -12.73 -4.66
CA ALA A 74 2.38 -13.37 -3.58
C ALA A 74 2.04 -14.86 -3.52
N ARG A 75 3.06 -15.71 -3.34
CA ARG A 75 2.89 -17.17 -3.32
C ARG A 75 3.34 -17.83 -2.02
N LYS A 76 4.15 -17.13 -1.20
CA LYS A 76 4.81 -17.71 -0.02
C LYS A 76 4.61 -16.91 1.26
N ARG A 77 3.64 -16.00 1.26
CA ARG A 77 3.32 -15.17 2.42
C ARG A 77 1.82 -14.91 2.47
N PRO A 78 1.29 -14.50 3.63
CA PRO A 78 -0.08 -14.01 3.68
C PRO A 78 -0.29 -12.88 2.68
N THR A 79 -1.45 -12.84 2.07
CA THR A 79 -1.77 -11.83 1.06
C THR A 79 -3.26 -11.55 1.01
N THR A 80 -3.61 -10.31 0.65
CA THR A 80 -4.98 -9.90 0.35
C THR A 80 -5.31 -9.98 -1.15
N ASN A 81 -4.37 -10.48 -1.94
CA ASN A 81 -4.51 -10.62 -3.38
C ASN A 81 -5.73 -11.48 -3.74
N LYS A 82 -6.50 -11.06 -4.74
CA LYS A 82 -7.68 -11.76 -5.26
C LYS A 82 -7.45 -12.43 -6.62
N GLY A 83 -6.32 -12.20 -7.23
CA GLY A 83 -6.01 -12.78 -8.53
C GLY A 83 -4.93 -12.00 -9.24
N GLU A 84 -4.77 -12.28 -10.52
CA GLU A 84 -3.78 -11.64 -11.37
C GLU A 84 -4.46 -11.02 -12.58
N GLN A 85 -4.06 -9.80 -12.91
CA GLN A 85 -4.51 -9.11 -14.11
C GLN A 85 -3.35 -8.25 -14.60
N TYR A 86 -3.12 -8.24 -15.90
CA TYR A 86 -2.01 -7.49 -16.52
C TYR A 86 -0.65 -7.89 -15.92
N ASN A 87 -0.49 -9.16 -15.59
CA ASN A 87 0.73 -9.70 -15.00
C ASN A 87 1.10 -9.05 -13.65
N HIS A 88 0.09 -8.56 -12.93
CA HIS A 88 0.24 -7.94 -11.60
C HIS A 88 -0.85 -8.44 -10.67
N ALA A 89 -0.61 -8.37 -9.37
CA ALA A 89 -1.60 -8.71 -8.38
C ALA A 89 -2.82 -7.78 -8.50
N TYR A 90 -4.00 -8.37 -8.31
CA TYR A 90 -5.28 -7.67 -8.29
C TYR A 90 -5.84 -7.67 -6.88
N PHE A 91 -6.33 -6.51 -6.44
CA PHE A 91 -6.94 -6.34 -5.11
C PHE A 91 -8.36 -5.82 -5.24
N ASP A 92 -9.21 -6.12 -4.26
CA ASP A 92 -10.58 -5.60 -4.23
C ASP A 92 -10.63 -4.09 -3.97
N SER A 93 -9.63 -3.56 -3.28
CA SER A 93 -9.57 -2.13 -2.97
C SER A 93 -8.12 -1.69 -2.82
N TRP A 94 -7.89 -0.39 -2.88
CA TRP A 94 -6.56 0.17 -2.63
C TRP A 94 -6.09 -0.10 -1.20
N LYS A 95 -7.02 -0.19 -0.25
CA LYS A 95 -6.69 -0.51 1.14
C LYS A 95 -6.16 -1.94 1.26
N ASP A 96 -6.77 -2.88 0.56
CA ASP A 96 -6.27 -4.25 0.54
C ASP A 96 -4.85 -4.32 -0.01
N CYS A 97 -4.53 -3.50 -1.00
CA CYS A 97 -3.17 -3.40 -1.51
C CYS A 97 -2.19 -2.90 -0.43
N VAL A 98 -2.59 -1.91 0.35
CA VAL A 98 -1.74 -1.39 1.44
C VAL A 98 -1.55 -2.44 2.54
N VAL A 99 -2.59 -3.18 2.88
CA VAL A 99 -2.50 -4.31 3.83
C VAL A 99 -1.53 -5.35 3.28
N ASP A 100 -1.62 -5.64 1.99
CA ASP A 100 -0.70 -6.60 1.36
C ASP A 100 0.75 -6.14 1.46
N TYR A 101 1.00 -4.84 1.30
CA TYR A 101 2.34 -4.29 1.49
C TYR A 101 2.83 -4.45 2.94
N ALA A 102 1.93 -4.29 3.92
CA ALA A 102 2.27 -4.54 5.32
C ALA A 102 2.68 -6.01 5.52
N PHE A 103 1.98 -6.94 4.92
CA PHE A 103 2.37 -8.36 4.95
C PHE A 103 3.73 -8.60 4.29
N TYR A 104 3.97 -7.96 3.17
CA TYR A 104 5.26 -8.02 2.48
C TYR A 104 6.39 -7.53 3.38
N GLN A 105 6.22 -6.37 4.00
CA GLN A 105 7.20 -5.81 4.92
C GLN A 105 7.49 -6.76 6.09
N ALA A 106 6.44 -7.29 6.71
CA ALA A 106 6.58 -8.21 7.82
C ALA A 106 7.30 -9.50 7.42
N ALA A 107 7.04 -10.01 6.22
CA ALA A 107 7.63 -11.26 5.75
C ALA A 107 9.11 -11.12 5.36
N TYR A 108 9.47 -10.01 4.71
CA TYR A 108 10.78 -9.92 4.04
C TYR A 108 11.65 -8.75 4.50
N LEU A 109 11.08 -7.73 5.14
CA LEU A 109 11.80 -6.50 5.46
C LEU A 109 11.91 -6.23 6.95
N SER A 110 11.55 -7.20 7.80
CA SER A 110 11.54 -7.02 9.25
C SER A 110 12.93 -6.75 9.84
N ASP A 111 13.99 -7.18 9.16
CA ASP A 111 15.36 -6.99 9.62
C ASP A 111 15.92 -5.61 9.29
N LEU A 112 15.25 -4.86 8.42
CA LEU A 112 15.68 -3.52 8.05
C LEU A 112 15.30 -2.54 9.15
N LYS A 113 16.30 -1.90 9.77
CA LYS A 113 16.10 -1.07 10.96
C LYS A 113 16.25 0.43 10.68
N THR A 114 16.89 0.81 9.58
CA THR A 114 17.15 2.20 9.25
C THR A 114 16.64 2.53 7.86
N GLU A 115 16.40 3.84 7.62
CA GLU A 115 16.02 4.31 6.29
C GLU A 115 17.11 3.98 5.26
N HIS A 116 18.38 4.09 5.65
CA HIS A 116 19.49 3.76 4.78
C HIS A 116 19.43 2.30 4.32
N GLU A 117 19.21 1.37 5.25
CA GLU A 117 19.07 -0.05 4.93
C GLU A 117 17.89 -0.29 3.98
N TYR A 118 16.77 0.37 4.25
CA TYR A 118 15.57 0.25 3.42
C TYR A 118 15.82 0.76 2.00
N LEU A 119 16.45 1.92 1.87
CA LEU A 119 16.78 2.50 0.57
C LEU A 119 17.77 1.63 -0.20
N GLU A 120 18.75 1.04 0.48
CA GLU A 120 19.69 0.10 -0.14
C GLU A 120 18.96 -1.15 -0.65
N TYR A 121 18.01 -1.68 0.13
CA TYR A 121 17.18 -2.79 -0.30
C TYR A 121 16.40 -2.43 -1.58
N LEU A 122 15.78 -1.26 -1.62
CA LEU A 122 15.05 -0.81 -2.79
C LEU A 122 15.95 -0.66 -4.01
N LYS A 123 17.15 -0.13 -3.81
CA LYS A 123 18.13 0.01 -4.87
C LYS A 123 18.47 -1.34 -5.52
N LEU A 124 18.61 -2.38 -4.71
CA LEU A 124 18.97 -3.71 -5.19
C LEU A 124 17.80 -4.45 -5.85
N ASN A 125 16.58 -4.19 -5.41
CA ASN A 125 15.40 -4.96 -5.82
C ASN A 125 14.46 -4.25 -6.79
N TYR A 126 14.51 -2.91 -6.85
CA TYR A 126 13.62 -2.11 -7.70
C TYR A 126 14.37 -1.20 -8.66
N ALA A 127 15.69 -1.16 -8.60
CA ALA A 127 16.46 -0.19 -9.36
C ALA A 127 16.88 -0.73 -10.72
N GLU A 128 15.94 -0.85 -11.62
CA GLU A 128 16.28 -0.94 -13.04
C GLU A 128 16.81 0.40 -13.56
N ASP A 129 16.42 1.49 -12.90
CA ASP A 129 16.82 2.86 -13.21
C ASP A 129 17.50 3.46 -11.97
N GLY A 130 18.76 3.86 -12.09
CA GLY A 130 19.50 4.50 -11.00
C GLY A 130 18.87 5.80 -10.49
N LYS A 131 17.94 6.37 -11.24
CA LYS A 131 17.18 7.56 -10.84
C LYS A 131 16.05 7.23 -9.87
N TYR A 132 15.61 5.98 -9.79
CA TYR A 132 14.49 5.57 -8.94
C TYR A 132 14.74 5.94 -7.48
N ILE A 133 15.88 5.55 -6.93
CA ILE A 133 16.20 5.81 -5.53
C ILE A 133 16.30 7.30 -5.24
N GLN A 134 16.83 8.08 -6.16
CA GLN A 134 16.89 9.53 -5.99
C GLN A 134 15.50 10.14 -5.93
N LYS A 135 14.59 9.69 -6.78
CA LYS A 135 13.19 10.14 -6.77
C LYS A 135 12.49 9.76 -5.47
N VAL A 136 12.69 8.52 -4.99
CA VAL A 136 12.14 8.07 -3.71
C VAL A 136 12.65 8.96 -2.59
N LYS A 137 13.95 9.22 -2.52
CA LYS A 137 14.55 10.08 -1.51
C LYS A 137 13.94 11.49 -1.53
N GLN A 138 13.82 12.09 -2.70
CA GLN A 138 13.27 13.44 -2.84
C GLN A 138 11.82 13.49 -2.34
N LEU A 139 10.99 12.55 -2.78
CA LEU A 139 9.58 12.51 -2.38
C LEU A 139 9.42 12.20 -0.89
N SER A 140 10.26 11.32 -0.33
CA SER A 140 10.17 10.93 1.08
C SER A 140 10.52 12.06 2.03
N ARG A 141 11.23 13.09 1.58
CA ARG A 141 11.62 14.25 2.37
C ARG A 141 10.58 15.36 2.38
N LEU A 142 9.58 15.27 1.52
CA LEU A 142 8.50 16.26 1.50
C LEU A 142 7.63 16.10 2.75
N PRO A 143 7.16 17.22 3.34
CA PRO A 143 6.28 17.14 4.51
C PRO A 143 4.93 16.53 4.13
N TRP A 144 4.32 15.94 5.12
CA TRP A 144 2.98 15.35 4.96
C TRP A 144 1.90 16.32 5.40
#